data_3b2e59a212f7ea24cd76278b681b9966
#
_entry.id   3b2e59a212f7ea24cd76278b681b9966
#
_cell.length_a   1.000
_cell.length_b   1.000
_cell.length_c   1.000
_cell.angle_alpha   90.00
_cell.angle_beta   90.00
_cell.angle_gamma   90.00
#
_symmetry.space_group_name_H-M   'P 1'
#
loop_
_entity.id
_entity.type
_entity.pdbx_description
1 polymer ?
#
loop_
_entity_poly.entity_id
_entity_poly.type
_entity_poly.pdbx_seq_one_letter_code
_entity_poly.pdbx_strand_id
1 'polypeptide(L)'
;MKKVLAFVLVLAMLASLCSFAMAETVEDVIAQAQTMTLEELFKKAIEESNGKRFDAVGNSSRGKSVLPLFVEELQKIDPSYTLDYDGGWQQPKENKIFDQLTQDVNGANHVMSMTLIQDGNQIKSKMLDTGVLLNFVPKDWTEAEGVAKENNEYPLALQTLNKVFMFNNTGDAEFHNMWDFVAEGQAPLFMGVNSELVGKNFLYMMTNEKYAAIAKEAYEAWAGKNEEYDALIEDMKLDAEDLGLTAENANYGLAWVYLWCEQYNEQTDDGPICNTLVTTSAKDQTGLLVYSKLRSVEETEASSVNNITVAAYQDDYTGIGGYAYKHYLMLTKTSPLPWTSCALIAFMTTTAEGFKAWGKDMGGYAPVPACMQDHSKDGFVDGVDTFPAKNDRGYDWWLNEGKLVVEDPAYCASVSGTMSDWIDGIVSSK
;
A
#
# COMPACT_ATOMS: atom_id res chain seq x y z
N MET A 1 -56.04 -16.29 -40.10
CA MET A 1 -55.61 -16.36 -38.69
C MET A 1 -54.46 -17.32 -38.44
N LYS A 2 -54.51 -18.63 -38.86
CA LYS A 2 -53.42 -19.60 -38.60
C LYS A 2 -52.05 -19.21 -39.21
N LYS A 3 -52.01 -18.56 -40.40
CA LYS A 3 -50.74 -18.13 -41.04
C LYS A 3 -50.08 -16.92 -40.37
N VAL A 4 -50.87 -16.01 -39.75
CA VAL A 4 -50.36 -14.85 -39.00
C VAL A 4 -49.78 -15.31 -37.65
N LEU A 5 -50.39 -16.30 -36.99
CA LEU A 5 -49.91 -16.86 -35.73
C LEU A 5 -48.57 -17.60 -35.92
N ALA A 6 -48.41 -18.31 -37.04
CA ALA A 6 -47.14 -18.97 -37.35
C ALA A 6 -46.00 -17.95 -37.64
N PHE A 7 -46.33 -16.84 -38.28
CA PHE A 7 -45.31 -15.77 -38.55
C PHE A 7 -44.88 -15.05 -37.29
N VAL A 8 -45.79 -14.80 -36.35
CA VAL A 8 -45.51 -14.19 -35.06
C VAL A 8 -44.65 -15.13 -34.17
N LEU A 9 -44.94 -16.43 -34.20
CA LEU A 9 -44.15 -17.45 -33.49
C LEU A 9 -42.71 -17.57 -34.06
N VAL A 10 -42.55 -17.50 -35.38
CA VAL A 10 -41.23 -17.53 -36.03
C VAL A 10 -40.44 -16.25 -35.74
N LEU A 11 -41.09 -15.10 -35.73
CA LEU A 11 -40.44 -13.84 -35.32
C LEU A 11 -40.08 -13.85 -33.84
N ALA A 12 -40.89 -14.42 -32.96
CA ALA A 12 -40.57 -14.54 -31.53
C ALA A 12 -39.43 -15.55 -31.28
N MET A 13 -39.36 -16.65 -32.06
CA MET A 13 -38.22 -17.56 -32.01
C MET A 13 -36.94 -16.97 -32.62
N LEU A 14 -37.05 -16.16 -33.68
CA LEU A 14 -35.88 -15.44 -34.23
C LEU A 14 -35.41 -14.33 -33.32
N ALA A 15 -36.30 -13.64 -32.62
CA ALA A 15 -35.93 -12.67 -31.59
C ALA A 15 -35.27 -13.31 -30.36
N SER A 16 -35.62 -14.56 -30.02
CA SER A 16 -34.96 -15.31 -28.93
C SER A 16 -33.66 -15.99 -29.36
N LEU A 17 -33.36 -16.09 -30.65
CA LEU A 17 -32.12 -16.63 -31.21
C LEU A 17 -31.10 -15.52 -31.56
N CYS A 18 -31.49 -14.25 -31.51
CA CYS A 18 -30.64 -13.09 -31.69
C CYS A 18 -30.21 -12.45 -30.35
N SER A 19 -30.28 -13.16 -29.24
CA SER A 19 -29.39 -12.87 -28.13
C SER A 19 -28.00 -13.26 -28.62
N PHE A 20 -27.35 -12.40 -29.38
CA PHE A 20 -25.89 -12.38 -29.40
C PHE A 20 -25.53 -12.29 -27.93
N ALA A 21 -25.02 -13.36 -27.35
CA ALA A 21 -24.33 -13.31 -26.11
C ALA A 21 -23.17 -12.34 -26.40
N MET A 22 -23.36 -11.07 -26.12
CA MET A 22 -22.22 -10.15 -26.04
C MET A 22 -21.29 -10.80 -25.03
N ALA A 23 -20.04 -10.94 -25.41
CA ALA A 23 -19.04 -11.45 -24.48
C ALA A 23 -19.16 -10.60 -23.22
N GLU A 24 -19.28 -11.26 -22.07
CA GLU A 24 -19.39 -10.62 -20.76
C GLU A 24 -18.20 -9.70 -20.56
N THR A 25 -18.43 -8.44 -20.22
CA THR A 25 -17.35 -7.48 -19.95
C THR A 25 -16.75 -7.74 -18.58
N VAL A 26 -15.55 -7.23 -18.32
CA VAL A 26 -14.94 -7.33 -16.99
C VAL A 26 -15.79 -6.63 -15.94
N GLU A 27 -16.43 -5.52 -16.29
CA GLU A 27 -17.37 -4.78 -15.45
C GLU A 27 -18.60 -5.64 -15.10
N ASP A 28 -19.16 -6.39 -16.06
CA ASP A 28 -20.28 -7.31 -15.82
C ASP A 28 -19.89 -8.43 -14.87
N VAL A 29 -18.67 -8.98 -15.04
CA VAL A 29 -18.12 -9.99 -14.12
C VAL A 29 -17.97 -9.43 -12.72
N ILE A 30 -17.37 -8.25 -12.57
CA ILE A 30 -17.22 -7.59 -11.26
C ILE A 30 -18.59 -7.38 -10.60
N ALA A 31 -19.58 -6.87 -11.33
CA ALA A 31 -20.91 -6.60 -10.80
C ALA A 31 -21.58 -7.87 -10.25
N GLN A 32 -21.38 -9.02 -10.91
CA GLN A 32 -21.88 -10.32 -10.43
C GLN A 32 -21.02 -10.85 -9.26
N ALA A 33 -19.71 -10.81 -9.41
CA ALA A 33 -18.76 -11.33 -8.42
C ALA A 33 -18.92 -10.65 -7.03
N GLN A 34 -19.28 -9.37 -7.00
CA GLN A 34 -19.55 -8.61 -5.77
C GLN A 34 -20.75 -9.15 -4.96
N THR A 35 -21.58 -9.99 -5.57
CA THR A 35 -22.74 -10.62 -4.90
C THR A 35 -22.49 -12.07 -4.49
N MET A 36 -21.35 -12.63 -4.88
CA MET A 36 -21.02 -14.05 -4.70
C MET A 36 -20.13 -14.27 -3.47
N THR A 37 -20.29 -15.44 -2.86
CA THR A 37 -19.37 -15.92 -1.82
C THR A 37 -18.05 -16.39 -2.43
N LEU A 38 -17.01 -16.52 -1.60
CA LEU A 38 -15.71 -17.03 -2.04
C LEU A 38 -15.82 -18.41 -2.70
N GLU A 39 -16.67 -19.32 -2.14
CA GLU A 39 -16.86 -20.65 -2.70
C GLU A 39 -17.50 -20.61 -4.11
N GLU A 40 -18.45 -19.71 -4.33
CA GLU A 40 -19.06 -19.49 -5.64
C GLU A 40 -18.04 -18.92 -6.64
N LEU A 41 -17.19 -17.97 -6.19
CA LEU A 41 -16.10 -17.41 -7.00
C LEU A 41 -15.07 -18.48 -7.36
N PHE A 42 -14.73 -19.40 -6.46
CA PHE A 42 -13.83 -20.52 -6.76
C PHE A 42 -14.37 -21.42 -7.86
N LYS A 43 -15.66 -21.74 -7.85
CA LYS A 43 -16.31 -22.53 -8.92
C LYS A 43 -16.21 -21.80 -10.26
N LYS A 44 -16.45 -20.48 -10.28
CA LYS A 44 -16.31 -19.66 -11.48
C LYS A 44 -14.86 -19.61 -11.98
N ALA A 45 -13.90 -19.49 -11.10
CA ALA A 45 -12.48 -19.50 -11.44
C ALA A 45 -12.06 -20.83 -12.07
N ILE A 46 -12.53 -21.97 -11.53
CA ILE A 46 -12.28 -23.31 -12.09
C ILE A 46 -12.87 -23.42 -13.51
N GLU A 47 -14.12 -23.00 -13.70
CA GLU A 47 -14.79 -23.02 -15.00
C GLU A 47 -14.03 -22.16 -16.04
N GLU A 48 -13.53 -20.98 -15.61
CA GLU A 48 -12.88 -20.02 -16.49
C GLU A 48 -11.46 -20.45 -16.86
N SER A 49 -10.64 -20.86 -15.90
CA SER A 49 -9.18 -20.84 -16.03
C SER A 49 -8.50 -22.21 -16.03
N ASN A 50 -9.24 -23.33 -15.90
CA ASN A 50 -8.60 -24.65 -15.90
C ASN A 50 -7.74 -24.89 -17.16
N GLY A 51 -6.46 -25.17 -16.94
CA GLY A 51 -5.46 -25.37 -18.00
C GLY A 51 -5.00 -24.10 -18.71
N LYS A 52 -5.41 -22.91 -18.25
CA LYS A 52 -5.02 -21.63 -18.87
C LYS A 52 -3.83 -20.96 -18.18
N ARG A 53 -3.28 -19.99 -18.89
CA ARG A 53 -2.21 -19.11 -18.40
C ARG A 53 -2.79 -17.96 -17.58
N PHE A 54 -2.18 -17.68 -16.41
CA PHE A 54 -2.49 -16.52 -15.57
C PHE A 54 -1.26 -15.60 -15.46
N ASP A 55 -1.41 -14.35 -15.88
CA ASP A 55 -0.40 -13.32 -15.74
C ASP A 55 -0.94 -12.14 -14.94
N ALA A 56 -0.10 -11.63 -14.06
CA ALA A 56 -0.37 -10.48 -13.19
C ALA A 56 0.91 -9.66 -12.96
N VAL A 57 0.76 -8.44 -12.50
CA VAL A 57 1.90 -7.56 -12.23
C VAL A 57 1.74 -6.90 -10.86
N GLY A 58 2.82 -6.77 -10.09
CA GLY A 58 2.73 -6.16 -8.75
C GLY A 58 4.06 -5.73 -8.15
N ASN A 59 4.01 -4.83 -7.18
CA ASN A 59 5.18 -4.35 -6.45
C ASN A 59 5.74 -5.38 -5.45
N SER A 60 4.93 -6.34 -5.02
CA SER A 60 5.32 -7.35 -4.04
C SER A 60 5.67 -8.68 -4.69
N SER A 61 6.86 -9.22 -4.40
CA SER A 61 7.25 -10.58 -4.81
C SER A 61 6.37 -11.68 -4.19
N ARG A 62 5.62 -11.38 -3.16
CA ARG A 62 4.75 -12.32 -2.44
C ARG A 62 3.54 -12.78 -3.26
N GLY A 63 3.19 -12.06 -4.32
CA GLY A 63 2.24 -12.54 -5.30
C GLY A 63 2.64 -13.89 -5.92
N LYS A 64 3.95 -14.17 -6.03
CA LYS A 64 4.44 -15.50 -6.45
C LYS A 64 4.14 -16.60 -5.43
N SER A 65 4.07 -16.24 -4.16
CA SER A 65 3.86 -17.19 -3.06
C SER A 65 2.37 -17.49 -2.82
N VAL A 66 1.46 -16.58 -3.18
CA VAL A 66 0.02 -16.81 -3.02
C VAL A 66 -0.58 -17.67 -4.12
N LEU A 67 -0.03 -17.63 -5.33
CA LEU A 67 -0.58 -18.38 -6.47
C LEU A 67 -0.63 -19.91 -6.24
N PRO A 68 0.43 -20.56 -5.74
CA PRO A 68 0.33 -21.98 -5.38
C PRO A 68 -0.72 -22.27 -4.31
N LEU A 69 -0.86 -21.43 -3.29
CA LEU A 69 -1.88 -21.57 -2.25
C LEU A 69 -3.30 -21.46 -2.85
N PHE A 70 -3.50 -20.52 -3.76
CA PHE A 70 -4.78 -20.40 -4.47
C PHE A 70 -5.11 -21.64 -5.30
N VAL A 71 -4.15 -22.18 -6.04
CA VAL A 71 -4.34 -23.42 -6.82
C VAL A 71 -4.66 -24.59 -5.90
N GLU A 72 -3.98 -24.72 -4.76
CA GLU A 72 -4.28 -25.76 -3.76
C GLU A 72 -5.72 -25.66 -3.23
N GLU A 73 -6.24 -24.45 -3.01
CA GLU A 73 -7.64 -24.28 -2.60
C GLU A 73 -8.63 -24.70 -3.69
N LEU A 74 -8.37 -24.33 -4.95
CA LEU A 74 -9.20 -24.75 -6.07
C LEU A 74 -9.16 -26.28 -6.28
N GLN A 75 -8.02 -26.92 -6.06
CA GLN A 75 -7.87 -28.38 -6.14
C GLN A 75 -8.60 -29.15 -5.03
N LYS A 76 -8.98 -28.50 -3.93
CA LYS A 76 -9.87 -29.12 -2.94
C LYS A 76 -11.29 -29.30 -3.50
N ILE A 77 -11.70 -28.47 -4.46
CA ILE A 77 -13.00 -28.53 -5.13
C ILE A 77 -12.92 -29.43 -6.37
N ASP A 78 -11.92 -29.20 -7.23
CA ASP A 78 -11.64 -30.04 -8.40
C ASP A 78 -10.18 -30.50 -8.39
N PRO A 79 -9.89 -31.74 -7.97
CA PRO A 79 -8.52 -32.27 -7.93
C PRO A 79 -7.81 -32.31 -9.29
N SER A 80 -8.52 -32.16 -10.40
CA SER A 80 -7.94 -32.11 -11.75
C SER A 80 -7.57 -30.70 -12.21
N TYR A 81 -7.91 -29.68 -11.42
CA TYR A 81 -7.65 -28.29 -11.77
C TYR A 81 -6.16 -27.98 -11.91
N THR A 82 -5.83 -27.26 -12.96
CA THR A 82 -4.47 -26.76 -13.20
C THR A 82 -4.50 -25.30 -13.66
N LEU A 83 -3.53 -24.53 -13.25
CA LEU A 83 -3.30 -23.16 -13.70
C LEU A 83 -1.83 -23.00 -14.06
N ASP A 84 -1.54 -22.49 -15.24
CA ASP A 84 -0.17 -22.11 -15.61
C ASP A 84 0.11 -20.68 -15.07
N TYR A 85 0.86 -20.61 -13.99
CA TYR A 85 1.28 -19.33 -13.37
C TYR A 85 2.80 -19.18 -13.26
N ASP A 86 3.58 -20.14 -13.79
CA ASP A 86 5.04 -20.06 -13.70
C ASP A 86 5.58 -18.84 -14.45
N GLY A 87 6.30 -17.98 -13.72
CA GLY A 87 6.72 -16.68 -14.23
C GLY A 87 5.58 -15.68 -14.52
N GLY A 88 4.32 -16.02 -14.24
CA GLY A 88 3.15 -15.19 -14.48
C GLY A 88 3.04 -13.96 -13.59
N TRP A 89 3.59 -14.01 -12.38
CA TRP A 89 3.67 -12.83 -11.53
C TRP A 89 4.92 -12.01 -11.85
N GLN A 90 4.72 -10.87 -12.51
CA GLN A 90 5.78 -9.95 -12.90
C GLN A 90 5.98 -8.86 -11.84
N GLN A 91 7.23 -8.45 -11.64
CA GLN A 91 7.59 -7.41 -10.67
C GLN A 91 8.55 -6.40 -11.32
N PRO A 92 8.02 -5.51 -12.18
CA PRO A 92 8.81 -4.42 -12.72
C PRO A 92 9.15 -3.44 -11.60
N LYS A 93 10.25 -2.70 -11.78
CA LYS A 93 10.66 -1.67 -10.84
C LYS A 93 9.89 -0.37 -11.11
N GLU A 94 9.64 0.39 -10.03
CA GLU A 94 9.17 1.76 -10.07
C GLU A 94 7.88 1.97 -10.87
N ASN A 95 7.78 3.11 -11.53
CA ASN A 95 6.62 3.51 -12.32
C ASN A 95 6.39 2.66 -13.60
N LYS A 96 7.31 1.76 -13.94
CA LYS A 96 7.15 0.86 -15.10
C LYS A 96 5.92 -0.02 -15.03
N ILE A 97 5.42 -0.27 -13.82
CA ILE A 97 4.18 -1.03 -13.63
C ILE A 97 2.98 -0.32 -14.24
N PHE A 98 2.90 1.01 -14.11
CA PHE A 98 1.79 1.83 -14.65
C PHE A 98 1.86 1.87 -16.19
N ASP A 99 3.05 2.03 -16.74
CA ASP A 99 3.28 1.99 -18.19
C ASP A 99 2.90 0.63 -18.77
N GLN A 100 3.32 -0.46 -18.12
CA GLN A 100 3.00 -1.83 -18.53
C GLN A 100 1.50 -2.09 -18.54
N LEU A 101 0.78 -1.71 -17.48
CA LEU A 101 -0.67 -1.85 -17.38
C LEU A 101 -1.40 -1.02 -18.44
N THR A 102 -0.97 0.21 -18.65
CA THR A 102 -1.54 1.10 -19.67
C THR A 102 -1.33 0.54 -21.07
N GLN A 103 -0.13 0.01 -21.35
CA GLN A 103 0.17 -0.61 -22.65
C GLN A 103 -0.61 -1.90 -22.87
N ASP A 104 -0.79 -2.73 -21.83
CA ASP A 104 -1.59 -3.96 -21.90
C ASP A 104 -3.05 -3.65 -22.23
N VAL A 105 -3.66 -2.71 -21.48
CA VAL A 105 -5.08 -2.36 -21.65
C VAL A 105 -5.36 -1.66 -22.98
N ASN A 106 -4.46 -0.79 -23.44
CA ASN A 106 -4.64 -0.06 -24.71
C ASN A 106 -4.06 -0.78 -25.94
N GLY A 107 -3.38 -1.91 -25.73
CA GLY A 107 -2.78 -2.72 -26.78
C GLY A 107 -3.76 -3.67 -27.48
N ALA A 108 -3.20 -4.53 -28.35
CA ALA A 108 -3.97 -5.55 -29.05
C ALA A 108 -3.97 -6.92 -28.34
N ASN A 109 -3.00 -7.14 -27.44
CA ASN A 109 -2.82 -8.41 -26.73
C ASN A 109 -2.98 -8.12 -25.24
N HIS A 110 -4.11 -8.53 -24.67
CA HIS A 110 -4.41 -8.36 -23.26
C HIS A 110 -3.96 -9.61 -22.51
N VAL A 111 -2.95 -9.49 -21.67
CA VAL A 111 -2.38 -10.63 -20.94
C VAL A 111 -2.48 -10.46 -19.43
N MET A 112 -2.47 -9.21 -18.92
CA MET A 112 -2.50 -8.95 -17.49
C MET A 112 -3.92 -9.05 -16.94
N SER A 113 -4.14 -9.97 -16.01
CA SER A 113 -5.44 -10.20 -15.40
C SER A 113 -5.72 -9.25 -14.23
N MET A 114 -4.71 -9.00 -13.39
CA MET A 114 -4.83 -8.15 -12.21
C MET A 114 -3.50 -7.53 -11.81
N THR A 115 -3.57 -6.63 -10.82
CA THR A 115 -2.39 -5.99 -10.25
C THR A 115 -2.48 -5.86 -8.73
N LEU A 116 -1.28 -5.76 -8.10
CA LEU A 116 -1.07 -5.35 -6.71
C LEU A 116 -0.07 -4.19 -6.70
N ILE A 117 -0.52 -3.01 -6.30
CA ILE A 117 0.28 -1.78 -6.33
C ILE A 117 0.24 -1.08 -4.97
N GLN A 118 1.31 -0.35 -4.64
CA GLN A 118 1.48 0.36 -3.36
C GLN A 118 1.08 1.84 -3.42
N ASP A 119 1.11 2.48 -4.58
CA ASP A 119 0.90 3.92 -4.72
C ASP A 119 -0.56 4.27 -4.98
N GLY A 120 -1.29 4.60 -3.93
CA GLY A 120 -2.71 4.92 -4.03
C GLY A 120 -3.01 6.17 -4.87
N ASN A 121 -2.13 7.17 -4.86
CA ASN A 121 -2.28 8.39 -5.67
C ASN A 121 -2.24 8.07 -7.17
N GLN A 122 -1.19 7.40 -7.65
CA GLN A 122 -1.07 7.05 -9.05
C GLN A 122 -2.13 6.02 -9.49
N ILE A 123 -2.49 5.09 -8.60
CA ILE A 123 -3.63 4.18 -8.83
C ILE A 123 -4.90 4.98 -9.10
N LYS A 124 -5.22 5.94 -8.22
CA LYS A 124 -6.43 6.73 -8.40
C LYS A 124 -6.36 7.58 -9.66
N SER A 125 -5.37 8.45 -9.75
CA SER A 125 -5.30 9.48 -10.81
C SER A 125 -5.01 8.93 -12.20
N LYS A 126 -4.13 7.91 -12.31
CA LYS A 126 -3.68 7.39 -13.60
C LYS A 126 -4.39 6.11 -14.03
N MET A 127 -4.96 5.34 -13.11
CA MET A 127 -5.49 4.01 -13.40
C MET A 127 -7.00 3.91 -13.24
N LEU A 128 -7.55 4.27 -12.07
CA LEU A 128 -8.99 4.15 -11.82
C LEU A 128 -9.79 5.27 -12.51
N ASP A 129 -9.37 6.51 -12.38
CA ASP A 129 -10.07 7.66 -12.98
C ASP A 129 -10.01 7.62 -14.52
N THR A 130 -9.03 6.95 -15.10
CA THR A 130 -8.88 6.72 -16.55
C THR A 130 -9.53 5.42 -17.04
N GLY A 131 -9.97 4.56 -16.12
CA GLY A 131 -10.57 3.27 -16.42
C GLY A 131 -9.60 2.21 -16.95
N VAL A 132 -8.30 2.34 -16.68
CA VAL A 132 -7.31 1.29 -16.99
C VAL A 132 -7.46 0.12 -16.04
N LEU A 133 -7.70 0.43 -14.76
CA LEU A 133 -7.97 -0.56 -13.71
C LEU A 133 -9.40 -0.42 -13.21
N LEU A 134 -9.93 -1.53 -12.71
CA LEU A 134 -11.26 -1.65 -12.14
C LEU A 134 -11.16 -2.16 -10.71
N ASN A 135 -11.89 -1.50 -9.81
CA ASN A 135 -11.96 -1.90 -8.41
C ASN A 135 -12.98 -3.03 -8.23
N PHE A 136 -12.63 -4.02 -7.43
CA PHE A 136 -13.52 -5.10 -7.03
C PHE A 136 -13.47 -5.27 -5.51
N VAL A 137 -14.63 -5.24 -4.85
CA VAL A 137 -14.74 -5.47 -3.41
C VAL A 137 -15.54 -6.76 -3.19
N PRO A 138 -14.94 -7.81 -2.63
CA PRO A 138 -15.64 -9.08 -2.43
C PRO A 138 -16.81 -8.95 -1.44
N LYS A 139 -17.89 -9.70 -1.64
CA LYS A 139 -19.00 -9.78 -0.70
C LYS A 139 -18.54 -10.18 0.69
N ASP A 140 -17.77 -11.28 0.78
CA ASP A 140 -17.30 -11.79 2.07
C ASP A 140 -16.39 -10.81 2.81
N TRP A 141 -15.69 -9.91 2.07
CA TRP A 141 -14.95 -8.81 2.67
C TRP A 141 -15.88 -7.75 3.28
N THR A 142 -16.94 -7.37 2.55
CA THR A 142 -17.89 -6.35 3.03
C THR A 142 -18.73 -6.83 4.21
N GLU A 143 -18.94 -8.13 4.31
CA GLU A 143 -19.73 -8.79 5.37
C GLU A 143 -18.86 -9.32 6.53
N ALA A 144 -17.53 -9.23 6.43
CA ALA A 144 -16.62 -9.73 7.44
C ALA A 144 -16.77 -8.99 8.78
N GLU A 145 -16.76 -9.76 9.88
CA GLU A 145 -16.82 -9.19 11.23
C GLU A 145 -15.60 -8.32 11.53
N GLY A 146 -15.83 -7.10 11.98
CA GLY A 146 -14.79 -6.17 12.37
C GLY A 146 -13.97 -5.59 11.19
N VAL A 147 -14.42 -5.76 9.95
CA VAL A 147 -13.70 -5.22 8.79
C VAL A 147 -13.53 -3.70 8.87
N ALA A 148 -12.31 -3.24 8.69
CA ALA A 148 -11.98 -1.81 8.62
C ALA A 148 -12.30 -1.27 7.22
N LYS A 149 -13.54 -0.80 6.99
CA LYS A 149 -14.01 -0.34 5.66
C LYS A 149 -13.43 1.00 5.26
N GLU A 150 -13.40 1.92 6.21
CA GLU A 150 -12.99 3.31 5.95
C GLU A 150 -11.62 3.36 5.26
N ASN A 151 -11.55 4.01 4.11
CA ASN A 151 -10.36 4.17 3.28
C ASN A 151 -9.71 2.86 2.79
N ASN A 152 -10.41 1.69 2.88
CA ASN A 152 -9.90 0.40 2.43
C ASN A 152 -10.72 -0.25 1.30
N GLU A 153 -11.87 0.33 0.94
CA GLU A 153 -12.75 -0.21 -0.11
C GLU A 153 -12.40 0.30 -1.52
N TYR A 154 -11.88 1.51 -1.64
CA TYR A 154 -11.64 2.15 -2.94
C TYR A 154 -10.39 3.04 -2.93
N PRO A 155 -9.30 2.56 -3.53
CA PRO A 155 -9.07 1.19 -4.04
C PRO A 155 -9.11 0.13 -2.94
N LEU A 156 -9.47 -1.13 -3.30
CA LEU A 156 -9.50 -2.21 -2.32
C LEU A 156 -8.11 -2.48 -1.77
N ALA A 157 -7.95 -2.32 -0.47
CA ALA A 157 -6.70 -2.59 0.23
C ALA A 157 -6.59 -4.08 0.64
N LEU A 158 -5.46 -4.69 0.31
CA LEU A 158 -5.05 -6.00 0.85
C LEU A 158 -4.56 -5.84 2.29
N GLN A 159 -3.73 -4.84 2.52
CA GLN A 159 -3.13 -4.55 3.82
C GLN A 159 -2.66 -3.10 3.89
N THR A 160 -2.51 -2.62 5.11
CA THR A 160 -1.75 -1.42 5.43
C THR A 160 -0.38 -1.82 5.94
N LEU A 161 0.65 -1.12 5.51
CA LEU A 161 2.03 -1.24 5.98
C LEU A 161 2.48 0.09 6.58
N ASN A 162 3.41 0.05 7.53
CA ASN A 162 3.96 1.26 8.13
C ASN A 162 5.46 1.41 7.88
N LYS A 163 5.86 2.62 7.48
CA LYS A 163 7.22 3.13 7.60
C LYS A 163 7.25 3.99 8.85
N VAL A 164 8.22 3.78 9.71
CA VAL A 164 8.29 4.48 11.00
C VAL A 164 9.66 5.11 11.21
N PHE A 165 9.68 6.20 11.95
CA PHE A 165 10.93 6.83 12.34
C PHE A 165 11.70 5.96 13.31
N MET A 166 12.94 5.70 12.97
CA MET A 166 13.88 4.94 13.78
C MET A 166 15.22 5.65 13.84
N PHE A 167 15.98 5.38 14.89
CA PHE A 167 17.35 5.85 15.00
C PHE A 167 18.26 4.83 15.68
N ASN A 168 19.55 4.92 15.38
CA ASN A 168 20.55 4.13 16.06
C ASN A 168 20.83 4.74 17.44
N ASN A 169 20.69 3.95 18.48
CA ASN A 169 20.79 4.38 19.89
C ASN A 169 22.14 4.12 20.53
N THR A 170 23.19 3.84 19.73
CA THR A 170 24.53 3.58 20.24
C THR A 170 25.38 4.85 20.42
N GLY A 171 24.84 6.01 20.05
CA GLY A 171 25.39 7.34 20.30
C GLY A 171 24.78 8.01 21.52
N ASP A 172 24.90 9.32 21.57
CA ASP A 172 24.46 10.16 22.70
C ASP A 172 23.28 11.08 22.32
N ALA A 173 22.88 11.13 21.03
CA ALA A 173 21.76 11.97 20.59
C ALA A 173 20.41 11.36 20.99
N GLU A 174 19.48 12.23 21.33
CA GLU A 174 18.11 11.90 21.70
C GLU A 174 17.14 12.46 20.65
N PHE A 175 16.14 11.67 20.27
CA PHE A 175 15.13 12.01 19.25
C PHE A 175 13.74 11.83 19.82
N HIS A 176 13.23 12.85 20.49
CA HIS A 176 11.93 12.83 21.16
C HIS A 176 10.84 13.61 20.41
N ASN A 177 11.19 14.18 19.26
CA ASN A 177 10.26 14.99 18.48
C ASN A 177 10.47 14.73 16.97
N MET A 178 9.38 14.77 16.19
CA MET A 178 9.50 14.61 14.74
C MET A 178 10.42 15.66 14.08
N TRP A 179 10.59 16.84 14.69
CA TRP A 179 11.49 17.89 14.20
C TRP A 179 12.96 17.60 14.46
N ASP A 180 13.28 16.70 15.41
CA ASP A 180 14.66 16.27 15.63
C ASP A 180 15.23 15.56 14.39
N PHE A 181 14.39 14.91 13.59
CA PHE A 181 14.80 14.21 12.36
C PHE A 181 15.16 15.15 11.21
N VAL A 182 14.75 16.41 11.29
CA VAL A 182 15.02 17.46 10.29
C VAL A 182 15.80 18.64 10.87
N ALA A 183 16.35 18.49 12.07
CA ALA A 183 17.20 19.50 12.69
C ALA A 183 18.51 19.70 11.90
N GLU A 184 19.15 20.85 12.04
CA GLU A 184 20.42 21.16 11.39
C GLU A 184 21.46 20.06 11.64
N GLY A 185 22.12 19.60 10.58
CA GLY A 185 23.14 18.57 10.61
C GLY A 185 22.60 17.12 10.60
N GLN A 186 21.28 16.93 10.58
CA GLN A 186 20.70 15.62 10.37
C GLN A 186 20.79 15.19 8.90
N ALA A 187 20.89 13.89 8.68
CA ALA A 187 20.87 13.27 7.34
C ALA A 187 20.08 11.95 7.40
N PRO A 188 18.77 12.02 7.61
CA PRO A 188 17.95 10.82 7.78
C PRO A 188 18.03 9.92 6.56
N LEU A 189 18.19 8.62 6.77
CA LEU A 189 18.18 7.64 5.69
C LEU A 189 16.75 7.46 5.18
N PHE A 190 16.54 7.64 3.89
CA PHE A 190 15.24 7.50 3.26
C PHE A 190 15.38 7.00 1.82
N MET A 191 14.36 6.32 1.30
CA MET A 191 14.34 5.95 -0.11
C MET A 191 14.16 7.19 -0.99
N GLY A 192 14.78 7.17 -2.16
CA GLY A 192 14.72 8.27 -3.10
C GLY A 192 13.29 8.62 -3.49
N VAL A 193 12.88 9.86 -3.28
CA VAL A 193 11.49 10.31 -3.50
C VAL A 193 11.03 10.17 -4.96
N ASN A 194 11.96 10.06 -5.89
CA ASN A 194 11.68 9.87 -7.32
C ASN A 194 11.77 8.40 -7.75
N SER A 195 12.33 7.53 -6.93
CA SER A 195 12.51 6.11 -7.20
C SER A 195 11.53 5.22 -6.44
N GLU A 196 10.99 5.69 -5.32
CA GLU A 196 9.99 4.97 -4.55
C GLU A 196 8.57 5.51 -4.80
N LEU A 197 7.63 4.60 -5.09
CA LEU A 197 6.26 4.96 -5.44
C LEU A 197 5.50 5.70 -4.34
N VAL A 198 5.76 5.39 -3.07
CA VAL A 198 4.98 5.90 -1.92
C VAL A 198 5.66 7.03 -1.16
N GLY A 199 6.94 7.28 -1.39
CA GLY A 199 7.71 8.28 -0.63
C GLY A 199 7.15 9.70 -0.78
N LYS A 200 6.82 10.12 -2.00
CA LYS A 200 6.20 11.43 -2.25
C LYS A 200 4.81 11.55 -1.62
N ASN A 201 4.02 10.47 -1.59
CA ASN A 201 2.69 10.50 -0.98
C ASN A 201 2.76 10.84 0.51
N PHE A 202 3.78 10.33 1.22
CA PHE A 202 4.03 10.74 2.60
C PHE A 202 4.25 12.25 2.71
N LEU A 203 5.11 12.80 1.87
CA LEU A 203 5.42 14.24 1.89
C LEU A 203 4.19 15.09 1.54
N TYR A 204 3.36 14.65 0.58
CA TYR A 204 2.09 15.32 0.28
C TYR A 204 1.15 15.32 1.49
N MET A 205 1.01 14.17 2.16
CA MET A 205 0.14 14.04 3.32
C MET A 205 0.53 14.96 4.49
N MET A 206 1.81 15.36 4.61
CA MET A 206 2.26 16.31 5.63
C MET A 206 1.56 17.67 5.55
N THR A 207 1.03 18.03 4.38
CA THR A 207 0.30 19.29 4.17
C THR A 207 -1.22 19.16 4.36
N ASN A 208 -1.72 17.95 4.67
CA ASN A 208 -3.13 17.72 4.99
C ASN A 208 -3.46 18.36 6.35
N GLU A 209 -4.69 18.89 6.49
CA GLU A 209 -5.18 19.61 7.68
C GLU A 209 -4.81 18.92 9.01
N LYS A 210 -5.10 17.61 9.10
CA LYS A 210 -4.83 16.83 10.30
C LYS A 210 -3.33 16.75 10.62
N TYR A 211 -2.51 16.45 9.63
CA TYR A 211 -1.08 16.18 9.85
C TYR A 211 -0.25 17.46 9.95
N ALA A 212 -0.65 18.50 9.25
CA ALA A 212 -0.08 19.83 9.41
C ALA A 212 -0.31 20.41 10.82
N ALA A 213 -1.49 20.14 11.40
CA ALA A 213 -1.76 20.51 12.79
C ALA A 213 -0.87 19.75 13.78
N ILE A 214 -0.65 18.44 13.58
CA ILE A 214 0.29 17.66 14.41
C ILE A 214 1.72 18.17 14.26
N ALA A 215 2.16 18.53 13.04
CA ALA A 215 3.49 19.10 12.81
C ALA A 215 3.68 20.43 13.56
N LYS A 216 2.64 21.28 13.58
CA LYS A 216 2.64 22.53 14.36
C LYS A 216 2.73 22.27 15.86
N GLU A 217 1.87 21.42 16.43
CA GLU A 217 1.89 21.07 17.84
C GLU A 217 3.28 20.53 18.27
N ALA A 218 3.86 19.66 17.43
CA ALA A 218 5.20 19.15 17.65
C ALA A 218 6.26 20.25 17.61
N TYR A 219 6.17 21.20 16.66
CA TYR A 219 7.06 22.34 16.58
C TYR A 219 6.98 23.23 17.83
N GLU A 220 5.78 23.56 18.26
CA GLU A 220 5.56 24.39 19.46
C GLU A 220 6.18 23.76 20.72
N ALA A 221 6.19 22.44 20.82
CA ALA A 221 6.80 21.69 21.91
C ALA A 221 8.31 21.43 21.73
N TRP A 222 8.85 21.62 20.52
CA TRP A 222 10.22 21.23 20.20
C TRP A 222 11.27 22.12 20.88
N ALA A 223 12.24 21.50 21.57
CA ALA A 223 13.30 22.20 22.25
C ALA A 223 14.34 22.84 21.31
N GLY A 224 14.47 22.32 20.09
CA GLY A 224 15.43 22.80 19.07
C GLY A 224 14.95 24.00 18.24
N LYS A 225 13.71 24.46 18.42
CA LYS A 225 13.18 25.63 17.68
C LYS A 225 13.96 26.89 17.94
N ASN A 226 14.13 27.72 16.91
CA ASN A 226 14.82 28.97 16.96
C ASN A 226 14.28 29.95 15.90
N GLU A 227 14.82 31.17 15.85
CA GLU A 227 14.40 32.24 14.95
C GLU A 227 14.54 31.85 13.45
N GLU A 228 15.47 30.97 13.08
CA GLU A 228 15.66 30.53 11.69
C GLU A 228 14.52 29.61 11.25
N TYR A 229 14.12 28.67 12.11
CA TYR A 229 12.97 27.81 11.83
C TYR A 229 11.65 28.60 11.86
N ASP A 230 11.51 29.58 12.76
CA ASP A 230 10.34 30.47 12.78
C ASP A 230 10.24 31.27 11.46
N ALA A 231 11.35 31.81 10.96
CA ALA A 231 11.39 32.50 9.68
C ALA A 231 11.07 31.57 8.50
N LEU A 232 11.62 30.37 8.47
CA LEU A 232 11.30 29.37 7.44
C LEU A 232 9.80 29.03 7.42
N ILE A 233 9.19 28.79 8.58
CA ILE A 233 7.77 28.48 8.68
C ILE A 233 6.90 29.67 8.20
N GLU A 234 7.35 30.90 8.46
CA GLU A 234 6.65 32.08 7.97
C GLU A 234 6.75 32.20 6.45
N ASP A 235 7.94 31.97 5.86
CA ASP A 235 8.16 32.00 4.42
C ASP A 235 7.35 30.92 3.70
N MET A 236 7.19 29.74 4.29
CA MET A 236 6.35 28.65 3.74
C MET A 236 4.85 28.99 3.62
N LYS A 237 4.39 30.09 4.17
CA LYS A 237 3.00 30.57 3.93
C LYS A 237 2.78 31.00 2.49
N LEU A 238 3.78 31.64 1.88
CA LEU A 238 3.72 32.04 0.47
C LEU A 238 3.74 30.79 -0.43
N ASP A 239 4.64 29.83 -0.13
CA ASP A 239 4.68 28.58 -0.86
C ASP A 239 3.37 27.81 -0.75
N ALA A 240 2.74 27.75 0.44
CA ALA A 240 1.45 27.11 0.62
C ALA A 240 0.35 27.75 -0.25
N GLU A 241 0.33 29.09 -0.36
CA GLU A 241 -0.61 29.83 -1.20
C GLU A 241 -0.36 29.51 -2.70
N ASP A 242 0.89 29.58 -3.14
CA ASP A 242 1.30 29.31 -4.51
C ASP A 242 1.02 27.84 -4.94
N LEU A 243 1.17 26.90 -4.01
CA LEU A 243 0.84 25.49 -4.23
C LEU A 243 -0.66 25.19 -4.14
N GLY A 244 -1.49 26.15 -3.76
CA GLY A 244 -2.93 26.00 -3.62
C GLY A 244 -3.35 25.15 -2.41
N LEU A 245 -2.52 25.09 -1.38
CA LEU A 245 -2.82 24.34 -0.15
C LEU A 245 -3.78 25.16 0.74
N THR A 246 -4.84 24.53 1.23
CA THR A 246 -5.91 25.23 1.96
C THR A 246 -5.93 24.92 3.46
N ALA A 247 -5.10 23.99 3.93
CA ALA A 247 -5.01 23.68 5.34
C ALA A 247 -4.45 24.86 6.14
N GLU A 248 -5.05 25.20 7.28
CA GLU A 248 -4.67 26.33 8.12
C GLU A 248 -3.18 26.33 8.51
N ASN A 249 -2.64 25.13 8.77
CA ASN A 249 -1.26 24.94 9.24
C ASN A 249 -0.35 24.33 8.17
N ALA A 250 -0.70 24.40 6.88
CA ALA A 250 0.07 23.79 5.79
C ALA A 250 1.54 24.21 5.76
N ASN A 251 1.84 25.45 6.17
CA ASN A 251 3.19 25.99 6.25
C ASN A 251 4.12 25.21 7.21
N TYR A 252 3.59 24.66 8.31
CA TYR A 252 4.39 23.81 9.21
C TYR A 252 4.71 22.46 8.55
N GLY A 253 3.73 21.86 7.86
CA GLY A 253 3.95 20.65 7.06
C GLY A 253 4.97 20.89 5.95
N LEU A 254 4.86 22.00 5.21
CA LEU A 254 5.79 22.37 4.14
C LEU A 254 7.21 22.64 4.67
N ALA A 255 7.35 23.35 5.78
CA ALA A 255 8.66 23.61 6.39
C ALA A 255 9.35 22.28 6.78
N TRP A 256 8.61 21.35 7.36
CA TRP A 256 9.14 20.04 7.68
C TRP A 256 9.55 19.26 6.40
N VAL A 257 8.70 19.27 5.36
CA VAL A 257 8.99 18.62 4.06
C VAL A 257 10.19 19.25 3.38
N TYR A 258 10.30 20.58 3.41
CA TYR A 258 11.45 21.31 2.87
C TYR A 258 12.76 20.83 3.52
N LEU A 259 12.83 20.87 4.85
CA LEU A 259 14.00 20.42 5.61
C LEU A 259 14.32 18.95 5.38
N TRP A 260 13.30 18.09 5.30
CA TRP A 260 13.49 16.68 4.97
C TRP A 260 14.11 16.51 3.58
N CYS A 261 13.56 17.18 2.57
CA CYS A 261 14.04 17.11 1.20
C CYS A 261 15.46 17.65 1.03
N GLU A 262 15.82 18.71 1.77
CA GLU A 262 17.18 19.27 1.78
C GLU A 262 18.21 18.32 2.38
N GLN A 263 17.85 17.52 3.37
CA GLN A 263 18.82 16.84 4.23
C GLN A 263 18.85 15.31 4.09
N TYR A 264 17.76 14.66 3.64
CA TYR A 264 17.72 13.20 3.65
C TYR A 264 18.85 12.60 2.79
N ASN A 265 19.39 11.47 3.27
CA ASN A 265 20.38 10.68 2.56
C ASN A 265 19.69 9.57 1.80
N GLU A 266 19.70 9.65 0.47
CA GLU A 266 19.00 8.74 -0.42
C GLU A 266 19.53 7.32 -0.33
N GLN A 267 18.61 6.39 -0.18
CA GLN A 267 18.87 4.95 -0.14
C GLN A 267 18.08 4.23 -1.24
N THR A 268 18.58 3.09 -1.65
CA THR A 268 17.99 2.29 -2.75
C THR A 268 16.84 1.40 -2.32
N ASP A 269 16.73 1.07 -1.02
CA ASP A 269 15.71 0.17 -0.43
C ASP A 269 15.70 0.36 1.09
N ASP A 270 14.60 0.01 1.74
CA ASP A 270 14.48 -0.09 3.21
C ASP A 270 15.46 -1.10 3.84
N GLY A 271 15.89 -2.12 3.11
CA GLY A 271 16.88 -3.09 3.58
C GLY A 271 18.23 -2.46 3.91
N PRO A 272 18.88 -1.74 2.98
CA PRO A 272 20.07 -0.95 3.26
C PRO A 272 19.92 0.02 4.43
N ILE A 273 18.79 0.72 4.57
CA ILE A 273 18.51 1.60 5.71
C ILE A 273 18.57 0.81 7.02
N CYS A 274 17.82 -0.28 7.11
CA CYS A 274 17.79 -1.14 8.29
C CYS A 274 19.19 -1.67 8.64
N ASN A 275 19.92 -2.19 7.65
CA ASN A 275 21.27 -2.71 7.83
C ASN A 275 22.26 -1.65 8.33
N THR A 276 22.11 -0.41 7.92
CA THR A 276 22.91 0.70 8.44
C THR A 276 22.57 1.00 9.89
N LEU A 277 21.27 1.17 10.21
CA LEU A 277 20.82 1.55 11.54
C LEU A 277 21.16 0.51 12.63
N VAL A 278 21.29 -0.78 12.30
CA VAL A 278 21.63 -1.80 13.29
C VAL A 278 23.12 -1.85 13.64
N THR A 279 23.98 -1.15 12.89
CA THR A 279 25.43 -1.21 13.13
C THR A 279 25.86 -0.27 14.25
N THR A 280 26.79 -0.72 15.11
CA THR A 280 27.33 0.09 16.20
C THR A 280 28.14 1.30 15.73
N SER A 281 28.54 1.35 14.45
CA SER A 281 29.23 2.48 13.85
C SER A 281 28.31 3.58 13.36
N ALA A 282 27.02 3.34 13.25
CA ALA A 282 26.02 4.28 12.75
C ALA A 282 25.44 5.16 13.87
N LYS A 283 26.25 5.51 14.87
CA LYS A 283 25.86 6.31 16.03
C LYS A 283 24.98 7.48 15.63
N ASP A 284 23.83 7.60 16.30
CA ASP A 284 22.88 8.70 16.12
C ASP A 284 22.27 8.82 14.71
N GLN A 285 22.53 7.85 13.82
CA GLN A 285 21.94 7.84 12.49
C GLN A 285 20.43 7.63 12.58
N THR A 286 19.69 8.46 11.86
CA THR A 286 18.23 8.42 11.79
C THR A 286 17.74 7.86 10.44
N GLY A 287 16.48 7.42 10.38
CA GLY A 287 15.86 6.97 9.13
C GLY A 287 14.34 6.77 9.24
N LEU A 288 13.70 6.72 8.08
CA LEU A 288 12.30 6.35 7.92
C LEU A 288 12.23 5.11 7.03
N LEU A 289 11.80 3.99 7.57
CA LEU A 289 11.82 2.70 6.88
C LEU A 289 10.66 1.80 7.30
N VAL A 290 10.39 0.78 6.47
CA VAL A 290 9.34 -0.20 6.74
C VAL A 290 9.66 -0.97 8.02
N TYR A 291 8.73 -0.93 8.98
CA TYR A 291 8.87 -1.59 10.28
C TYR A 291 9.21 -3.08 10.17
N SER A 292 8.59 -3.77 9.21
CA SER A 292 8.79 -5.21 9.00
C SER A 292 10.21 -5.62 8.60
N LYS A 293 11.08 -4.67 8.21
CA LYS A 293 12.49 -4.97 7.90
C LYS A 293 13.29 -5.40 9.13
N LEU A 294 12.88 -4.97 10.31
CA LEU A 294 13.50 -5.39 11.57
C LEU A 294 13.51 -6.92 11.74
N ARG A 295 12.49 -7.61 11.23
CA ARG A 295 12.44 -9.08 11.25
C ARG A 295 13.67 -9.72 10.59
N SER A 296 14.10 -9.22 9.44
CA SER A 296 15.23 -9.80 8.69
C SER A 296 16.54 -9.71 9.48
N VAL A 297 16.71 -8.66 10.27
CA VAL A 297 17.88 -8.48 11.13
C VAL A 297 17.85 -9.47 12.29
N GLU A 298 16.72 -9.63 12.92
CA GLU A 298 16.56 -10.52 14.06
C GLU A 298 16.73 -11.99 13.71
N GLU A 299 16.30 -12.40 12.50
CA GLU A 299 16.53 -13.75 12.00
C GLU A 299 18.04 -14.07 11.81
N THR A 300 18.87 -13.04 11.61
CA THR A 300 20.30 -13.20 11.32
C THR A 300 21.20 -12.81 12.49
N GLU A 301 20.90 -11.68 13.15
CA GLU A 301 21.70 -11.11 14.23
C GLU A 301 20.83 -10.47 15.31
N ALA A 302 20.12 -11.28 16.08
CA ALA A 302 19.10 -10.84 17.04
C ALA A 302 19.56 -9.74 18.02
N SER A 303 20.83 -9.69 18.38
CA SER A 303 21.38 -8.66 19.28
C SER A 303 21.52 -7.30 18.63
N SER A 304 21.65 -7.22 17.30
CA SER A 304 21.88 -5.97 16.57
C SER A 304 20.65 -5.08 16.55
N VAL A 305 19.47 -5.67 16.69
CA VAL A 305 18.20 -4.93 16.72
C VAL A 305 18.09 -4.04 17.96
N ASN A 306 18.80 -4.36 19.03
CA ASN A 306 18.87 -3.53 20.24
C ASN A 306 19.58 -2.19 20.01
N ASN A 307 20.29 -2.04 18.88
CA ASN A 307 20.92 -0.78 18.48
C ASN A 307 19.95 0.20 17.82
N ILE A 308 18.68 -0.21 17.63
CA ILE A 308 17.63 0.62 17.05
C ILE A 308 16.59 1.00 18.09
N THR A 309 16.19 2.26 18.09
CA THR A 309 14.97 2.73 18.76
C THR A 309 13.93 3.14 17.75
N VAL A 310 12.70 2.65 17.92
CA VAL A 310 11.51 3.14 17.22
C VAL A 310 11.05 4.42 17.94
N ALA A 311 11.14 5.56 17.27
CA ALA A 311 10.96 6.86 17.92
C ALA A 311 9.63 6.99 18.67
N ALA A 312 8.53 6.61 18.04
CA ALA A 312 7.19 6.69 18.64
C ALA A 312 6.95 5.74 19.83
N TYR A 313 7.88 4.83 20.13
CA TYR A 313 7.77 3.95 21.30
C TYR A 313 8.31 4.59 22.60
N GLN A 314 8.92 5.75 22.49
CA GLN A 314 9.34 6.54 23.64
C GLN A 314 8.14 7.26 24.26
N ASP A 315 8.00 7.22 25.57
CA ASP A 315 6.83 7.77 26.29
C ASP A 315 6.63 9.28 26.10
N ASP A 316 7.70 10.00 25.83
CA ASP A 316 7.75 11.45 25.64
C ASP A 316 7.88 11.89 24.17
N TYR A 317 7.77 10.96 23.21
CA TYR A 317 7.84 11.31 21.80
C TYR A 317 6.67 12.17 21.35
N THR A 318 6.97 13.25 20.64
CA THR A 318 5.99 14.22 20.16
C THR A 318 5.96 14.31 18.64
N GLY A 319 4.75 14.28 18.07
CA GLY A 319 4.52 14.43 16.63
C GLY A 319 4.24 13.11 15.93
N ILE A 320 4.45 13.08 14.62
CA ILE A 320 4.16 11.97 13.74
C ILE A 320 5.19 10.86 13.92
N GLY A 321 4.73 9.63 14.18
CA GLY A 321 5.62 8.47 14.36
C GLY A 321 6.01 7.75 13.07
N GLY A 322 5.35 8.06 11.96
CA GLY A 322 5.64 7.44 10.66
C GLY A 322 4.49 7.57 9.65
N TYR A 323 4.53 6.73 8.63
CA TYR A 323 3.62 6.75 7.49
C TYR A 323 3.04 5.37 7.21
N ALA A 324 1.73 5.31 7.07
CA ALA A 324 0.98 4.13 6.69
C ALA A 324 0.55 4.21 5.22
N TYR A 325 1.05 3.29 4.41
CA TYR A 325 0.68 3.11 3.01
C TYR A 325 0.06 1.72 2.80
N LYS A 326 -0.55 1.49 1.65
CA LYS A 326 -1.34 0.29 1.44
C LYS A 326 -0.87 -0.50 0.21
N HIS A 327 -1.16 -1.79 0.22
CA HIS A 327 -1.17 -2.62 -0.98
C HIS A 327 -2.60 -2.70 -1.51
N TYR A 328 -2.79 -2.27 -2.74
CA TYR A 328 -4.09 -2.25 -3.40
C TYR A 328 -4.21 -3.33 -4.46
N LEU A 329 -5.38 -3.92 -4.57
CA LEU A 329 -5.70 -5.00 -5.53
C LEU A 329 -6.78 -4.55 -6.51
N MET A 330 -6.53 -4.74 -7.81
CA MET A 330 -7.47 -4.34 -8.86
C MET A 330 -7.38 -5.29 -10.06
N LEU A 331 -8.45 -5.34 -10.86
CA LEU A 331 -8.45 -5.99 -12.16
C LEU A 331 -8.00 -5.02 -13.24
N THR A 332 -7.39 -5.52 -14.31
CA THR A 332 -7.26 -4.74 -15.55
C THR A 332 -8.62 -4.70 -16.27
N LYS A 333 -8.92 -3.60 -16.94
CA LYS A 333 -10.18 -3.44 -17.71
C LYS A 333 -10.34 -4.51 -18.80
N THR A 334 -9.26 -5.05 -19.27
CA THR A 334 -9.20 -6.06 -20.31
C THR A 334 -8.74 -7.43 -19.80
N SER A 335 -8.94 -7.69 -18.51
CA SER A 335 -8.55 -8.95 -17.87
C SER A 335 -8.99 -10.16 -18.69
N PRO A 336 -8.06 -11.03 -19.10
CA PRO A 336 -8.42 -12.26 -19.82
C PRO A 336 -9.05 -13.32 -18.91
N LEU A 337 -8.87 -13.19 -17.57
CA LEU A 337 -9.39 -14.13 -16.57
C LEU A 337 -10.05 -13.36 -15.41
N PRO A 338 -11.16 -12.63 -15.66
CA PRO A 338 -11.77 -11.77 -14.64
C PRO A 338 -12.37 -12.54 -13.46
N TRP A 339 -13.01 -13.69 -13.68
CA TRP A 339 -13.54 -14.52 -12.59
C TRP A 339 -12.42 -15.05 -11.68
N THR A 340 -11.34 -15.51 -12.29
CA THR A 340 -10.15 -15.99 -11.56
C THR A 340 -9.50 -14.87 -10.76
N SER A 341 -9.41 -13.65 -11.33
CA SER A 341 -8.91 -12.49 -10.63
C SER A 341 -9.79 -12.08 -9.45
N CYS A 342 -11.11 -12.06 -9.62
CA CYS A 342 -12.05 -11.81 -8.52
C CYS A 342 -11.90 -12.85 -7.41
N ALA A 343 -11.82 -14.15 -7.77
CA ALA A 343 -11.63 -15.23 -6.81
C ALA A 343 -10.31 -15.12 -6.05
N LEU A 344 -9.19 -14.79 -6.73
CA LEU A 344 -7.89 -14.61 -6.11
C LEU A 344 -7.87 -13.39 -5.18
N ILE A 345 -8.47 -12.27 -5.59
CA ILE A 345 -8.61 -11.07 -4.74
C ILE A 345 -9.44 -11.41 -3.49
N ALA A 346 -10.59 -12.08 -3.65
CA ALA A 346 -11.41 -12.48 -2.53
C ALA A 346 -10.65 -13.44 -1.59
N PHE A 347 -9.95 -14.43 -2.11
CA PHE A 347 -9.12 -15.35 -1.33
C PHE A 347 -8.06 -14.61 -0.50
N MET A 348 -7.32 -13.68 -1.11
CA MET A 348 -6.27 -12.91 -0.42
C MET A 348 -6.82 -11.98 0.66
N THR A 349 -8.02 -11.44 0.48
CA THR A 349 -8.55 -10.39 1.35
C THR A 349 -9.54 -10.88 2.40
N THR A 350 -10.00 -12.14 2.32
CA THR A 350 -11.03 -12.67 3.23
C THR A 350 -10.61 -13.92 3.99
N THR A 351 -9.44 -14.51 3.67
CA THR A 351 -8.98 -15.74 4.33
C THR A 351 -7.58 -15.60 4.91
N ALA A 352 -7.31 -16.25 6.04
CA ALA A 352 -5.98 -16.33 6.62
C ALA A 352 -4.98 -17.04 5.69
N GLU A 353 -5.40 -18.09 5.00
CA GLU A 353 -4.54 -18.83 4.06
C GLU A 353 -4.16 -17.96 2.85
N GLY A 354 -5.09 -17.21 2.28
CA GLY A 354 -4.83 -16.29 1.19
C GLY A 354 -3.93 -15.11 1.60
N PHE A 355 -4.08 -14.64 2.83
CA PHE A 355 -3.25 -13.58 3.38
C PHE A 355 -1.88 -14.07 3.90
N LYS A 356 -1.69 -15.36 4.06
CA LYS A 356 -0.50 -15.98 4.67
C LYS A 356 0.84 -15.51 4.09
N ALA A 357 0.89 -15.22 2.79
CA ALA A 357 2.08 -14.72 2.15
C ALA A 357 2.54 -13.35 2.71
N TRP A 358 1.59 -12.56 3.20
CA TRP A 358 1.82 -11.23 3.80
C TRP A 358 1.80 -11.25 5.33
N GLY A 359 1.14 -12.22 5.94
CA GLY A 359 0.94 -12.32 7.39
C GLY A 359 2.21 -12.44 8.24
N LYS A 360 3.38 -12.64 7.61
CA LYS A 360 4.69 -12.60 8.29
C LYS A 360 5.22 -11.18 8.49
N ASP A 361 4.61 -10.19 7.86
CA ASP A 361 5.02 -8.81 8.00
C ASP A 361 4.38 -8.20 9.23
N MET A 362 5.20 -8.07 10.21
CA MET A 362 4.88 -7.25 11.35
C MET A 362 4.90 -5.78 10.92
N GLY A 363 3.96 -5.00 11.42
CA GLY A 363 3.67 -3.69 10.83
C GLY A 363 2.93 -3.77 9.49
N GLY A 364 2.30 -4.93 9.19
CA GLY A 364 1.38 -5.14 8.08
C GLY A 364 0.03 -5.62 8.61
N TYR A 365 -1.06 -4.93 8.26
CA TYR A 365 -2.38 -5.12 8.86
C TYR A 365 -3.44 -5.31 7.78
N ALA A 366 -4.11 -6.48 7.80
CA ALA A 366 -5.25 -6.73 6.93
C ALA A 366 -6.49 -5.97 7.42
N PRO A 367 -7.30 -5.39 6.51
CA PRO A 367 -8.58 -4.77 6.87
C PRO A 367 -9.58 -5.74 7.51
N VAL A 368 -9.50 -7.04 7.16
CA VAL A 368 -10.31 -8.11 7.74
C VAL A 368 -9.53 -8.78 8.87
N PRO A 369 -9.93 -8.64 10.13
CA PRO A 369 -9.17 -9.18 11.27
C PRO A 369 -8.93 -10.68 11.20
N ALA A 370 -9.89 -11.45 10.67
CA ALA A 370 -9.77 -12.90 10.52
C ALA A 370 -8.65 -13.35 9.56
N CYS A 371 -8.12 -12.44 8.73
CA CYS A 371 -6.97 -12.72 7.87
C CYS A 371 -5.65 -12.65 8.63
N MET A 372 -5.60 -11.94 9.75
CA MET A 372 -4.39 -11.81 10.55
C MET A 372 -4.06 -13.14 11.23
N GLN A 373 -2.80 -13.57 11.09
CA GLN A 373 -2.33 -14.78 11.74
C GLN A 373 -2.06 -14.50 13.21
N ASP A 374 -2.45 -15.44 14.06
CA ASP A 374 -2.03 -15.47 15.45
C ASP A 374 -0.60 -16.06 15.52
N HIS A 375 0.37 -15.19 15.46
CA HIS A 375 1.79 -15.56 15.48
C HIS A 375 2.21 -16.24 16.79
N SER A 376 1.44 -16.14 17.88
CA SER A 376 1.73 -16.82 19.14
C SER A 376 1.71 -18.34 18.99
N LYS A 377 1.06 -18.86 17.92
CA LYS A 377 0.96 -20.31 17.64
C LYS A 377 1.97 -20.84 16.63
N ASP A 378 2.63 -19.95 15.87
CA ASP A 378 3.46 -20.33 14.72
C ASP A 378 4.96 -20.40 15.04
N GLY A 379 5.32 -20.65 16.28
CA GLY A 379 6.71 -20.80 16.70
C GLY A 379 7.45 -19.46 16.90
N PHE A 380 6.74 -18.36 16.93
CA PHE A 380 7.21 -17.18 17.64
C PHE A 380 7.31 -17.54 19.11
N VAL A 381 8.53 -17.60 19.62
CA VAL A 381 8.77 -17.98 20.99
C VAL A 381 8.53 -16.76 21.86
N ASP A 382 7.40 -16.74 22.56
CA ASP A 382 7.17 -15.80 23.64
C ASP A 382 8.39 -15.78 24.55
N GLY A 383 8.94 -14.61 24.81
CA GLY A 383 10.02 -14.42 25.75
C GLY A 383 11.42 -14.52 25.18
N VAL A 384 11.61 -14.85 23.92
CA VAL A 384 12.93 -14.68 23.25
C VAL A 384 12.98 -13.32 22.53
N ASP A 385 12.70 -12.40 23.01
CA ASP A 385 11.76 -11.49 22.65
C ASP A 385 12.17 -10.09 22.76
N THR A 386 13.23 -9.90 22.23
CA THR A 386 13.85 -8.71 21.75
C THR A 386 13.41 -8.35 20.34
N PHE A 387 12.47 -9.08 19.78
CA PHE A 387 11.98 -8.87 18.46
C PHE A 387 11.14 -7.59 18.46
N PRO A 388 11.60 -6.44 17.92
CA PRO A 388 10.75 -5.25 17.80
C PRO A 388 9.47 -5.56 17.08
N ALA A 389 9.51 -6.46 16.17
CA ALA A 389 8.37 -6.98 15.49
C ALA A 389 7.41 -7.68 16.45
N LYS A 390 7.86 -8.35 17.49
CA LYS A 390 7.01 -8.86 18.57
C LYS A 390 6.51 -7.76 19.49
N ASN A 391 7.16 -6.63 19.48
CA ASN A 391 6.73 -5.42 20.16
C ASN A 391 5.87 -4.54 19.26
N ASP A 392 5.41 -5.05 18.11
CA ASP A 392 4.41 -4.35 17.31
C ASP A 392 3.15 -4.17 18.16
N ARG A 393 2.88 -2.92 18.48
CA ARG A 393 1.77 -2.52 19.34
C ARG A 393 0.42 -2.60 18.64
N GLY A 394 0.40 -2.98 17.35
CA GLY A 394 -0.81 -3.13 16.54
C GLY A 394 -1.29 -1.84 15.88
N TYR A 395 -2.16 -1.99 14.89
CA TYR A 395 -2.57 -0.88 14.03
C TYR A 395 -3.33 0.21 14.79
N ASP A 396 -4.20 -0.15 15.71
CA ASP A 396 -4.98 0.82 16.50
C ASP A 396 -4.06 1.69 17.38
N TRP A 397 -3.02 1.10 17.94
CA TRP A 397 -2.02 1.87 18.69
C TRP A 397 -1.28 2.85 17.79
N TRP A 398 -0.86 2.39 16.59
CA TRP A 398 -0.16 3.24 15.64
C TRP A 398 -1.01 4.41 15.16
N LEU A 399 -2.32 4.20 14.97
CA LEU A 399 -3.22 5.28 14.54
C LEU A 399 -3.44 6.33 15.64
N ASN A 400 -3.53 5.90 16.88
CA ASN A 400 -3.91 6.77 18.01
C ASN A 400 -2.67 7.33 18.72
N GLU A 401 -1.81 6.47 19.25
CA GLU A 401 -0.64 6.85 20.02
C GLU A 401 0.59 7.13 19.14
N GLY A 402 0.84 6.29 18.17
CA GLY A 402 1.95 6.41 17.22
C GLY A 402 1.74 7.50 16.17
N LYS A 403 0.54 8.08 16.07
CA LYS A 403 0.18 9.18 15.16
C LYS A 403 0.69 8.98 13.73
N LEU A 404 0.42 7.80 13.15
CA LEU A 404 0.78 7.55 11.76
C LEU A 404 0.03 8.48 10.81
N VAL A 405 0.75 9.00 9.85
CA VAL A 405 0.16 9.58 8.63
C VAL A 405 -0.40 8.43 7.79
N VAL A 406 -1.69 8.42 7.56
CA VAL A 406 -2.35 7.39 6.72
C VAL A 406 -2.55 7.95 5.32
N GLU A 407 -2.11 7.20 4.30
CA GLU A 407 -2.29 7.60 2.90
C GLU A 407 -3.76 7.83 2.56
N ASP A 408 -4.05 9.01 2.03
CA ASP A 408 -5.32 9.35 1.38
C ASP A 408 -5.07 9.56 -0.13
N PRO A 409 -5.43 8.59 -0.98
CA PRO A 409 -5.21 8.69 -2.42
C PRO A 409 -5.89 9.90 -3.06
N ALA A 410 -7.05 10.32 -2.54
CA ALA A 410 -7.77 11.45 -3.10
C ALA A 410 -7.08 12.78 -2.76
N TYR A 411 -6.64 12.94 -1.52
CA TYR A 411 -5.85 14.11 -1.12
C TYR A 411 -4.53 14.17 -1.89
N CYS A 412 -3.77 13.07 -1.91
CA CYS A 412 -2.51 13.02 -2.65
C CYS A 412 -2.70 13.39 -4.13
N ALA A 413 -3.74 12.86 -4.79
CA ALA A 413 -4.05 13.20 -6.18
C ALA A 413 -4.37 14.69 -6.37
N SER A 414 -5.00 15.34 -5.40
CA SER A 414 -5.39 16.75 -5.48
C SER A 414 -4.20 17.72 -5.41
N VAL A 415 -3.13 17.35 -4.71
CA VAL A 415 -1.95 18.22 -4.50
C VAL A 415 -0.70 17.78 -5.28
N SER A 416 -0.69 16.55 -5.82
CA SER A 416 0.51 15.95 -6.43
C SER A 416 1.06 16.74 -7.62
N GLY A 417 0.21 17.44 -8.38
CA GLY A 417 0.64 18.22 -9.55
C GLY A 417 1.64 19.31 -9.19
N THR A 418 1.28 20.17 -8.24
CA THR A 418 2.14 21.28 -7.80
C THR A 418 3.21 20.86 -6.81
N MET A 419 2.85 20.01 -5.84
CA MET A 419 3.78 19.54 -4.82
C MET A 419 4.93 18.69 -5.40
N SER A 420 4.67 17.90 -6.47
CA SER A 420 5.73 17.10 -7.08
C SER A 420 6.83 17.98 -7.64
N ASP A 421 6.46 19.01 -8.41
CA ASP A 421 7.42 19.93 -9.03
C ASP A 421 8.20 20.71 -7.97
N TRP A 422 7.53 21.13 -6.90
CA TRP A 422 8.16 21.83 -5.78
C TRP A 422 9.19 20.95 -5.05
N ILE A 423 8.84 19.71 -4.71
CA ILE A 423 9.73 18.73 -4.09
C ILE A 423 10.93 18.43 -5.02
N ASP A 424 10.67 18.21 -6.31
CA ASP A 424 11.72 17.91 -7.30
C ASP A 424 12.69 19.07 -7.47
N GLY A 425 12.19 20.31 -7.37
CA GLY A 425 13.00 21.51 -7.34
C GLY A 425 14.00 21.51 -6.17
N ILE A 426 13.53 21.20 -4.97
CA ILE A 426 14.38 21.14 -3.77
C ILE A 426 15.42 20.02 -3.90
N VAL A 427 14.98 18.81 -4.22
CA VAL A 427 15.87 17.63 -4.30
C VAL A 427 16.91 17.77 -5.41
N SER A 428 16.60 18.48 -6.49
CA SER A 428 17.53 18.70 -7.61
C SER A 428 18.56 19.82 -7.33
N SER A 429 18.34 20.62 -6.30
CA SER A 429 19.23 21.70 -5.93
C SER A 429 20.34 21.30 -4.93
N LYS A 430 20.32 20.07 -4.42
CA LYS A 430 21.31 19.49 -3.49
C LYS A 430 22.74 19.41 -4.06
#